data_de4b3a2b15ec1b22d156fde7c3783ce0
#
_entry.id   de4b3a2b15ec1b22d156fde7c3783ce0
#
_cell.length_a   1.000
_cell.length_b   1.000
_cell.length_c   1.000
_cell.angle_alpha   90.00
_cell.angle_beta   90.00
_cell.angle_gamma   90.00
#
_symmetry.space_group_name_H-M   'P 1'
#
loop_
_entity.id
_entity.type
_entity.pdbx_description
1 polymer ?
#
loop_
_entity_poly.entity_id
_entity_poly.type
_entity_poly.pdbx_seq_one_letter_code
_entity_poly.pdbx_strand_id
1 'polypeptide(L)'
;MVIVAIHQLPRTPETLQKRAIDELETLPTNYPFQQATLELLYNLQQTLKINKSSEPEDKELIMRLAPFYQRDKEQARLEGEQKGEERLVLRLINRRFGEIKLSLIEQIQSLSIEQLENLADALLDFSQVADLETWLKQQKPQ
;
A
#
# COMPACT_ATOMS: atom_id res chain seq x y z
N MET A 1 -0.52 5.83 23.43
CA MET A 1 0.49 5.31 22.50
C MET A 1 0.80 3.86 22.78
N VAL A 2 1.04 3.08 21.74
CA VAL A 2 1.33 1.64 21.82
C VAL A 2 2.52 1.33 22.72
N ILE A 3 3.61 2.08 22.59
CA ILE A 3 4.86 1.87 23.35
C ILE A 3 4.64 2.07 24.86
N VAL A 4 3.87 3.06 25.27
CA VAL A 4 3.59 3.33 26.68
C VAL A 4 2.71 2.22 27.27
N ALA A 5 1.70 1.76 26.53
CA ALA A 5 0.83 0.66 26.97
C ALA A 5 1.63 -0.64 27.18
N ILE A 6 2.58 -0.95 26.28
CA ILE A 6 3.44 -2.13 26.38
C ILE A 6 4.30 -2.09 27.64
N HIS A 7 4.83 -0.91 28.02
CA HIS A 7 5.66 -0.78 29.22
C HIS A 7 4.93 -0.98 30.54
N GLN A 8 3.60 -0.86 30.55
CA GLN A 8 2.78 -1.03 31.74
C GLN A 8 2.33 -2.48 31.99
N LEU A 9 2.64 -3.40 31.08
CA LEU A 9 2.20 -4.80 31.16
C LEU A 9 3.23 -5.70 31.84
N PRO A 10 2.78 -6.86 32.42
CA PRO A 10 3.71 -7.91 32.84
C PRO A 10 4.62 -8.31 31.69
N ARG A 11 5.90 -8.48 32.00
CA ARG A 11 6.95 -8.64 30.98
C ARG A 11 7.08 -10.06 30.44
N THR A 12 6.00 -10.74 30.10
CA THR A 12 6.10 -11.97 29.32
C THR A 12 6.04 -11.62 27.84
N PRO A 13 6.89 -12.21 27.00
CA PRO A 13 6.89 -11.94 25.56
C PRO A 13 5.52 -12.11 24.91
N GLU A 14 4.79 -13.12 25.32
CA GLU A 14 3.45 -13.44 24.84
C GLU A 14 2.42 -12.33 25.15
N THR A 15 2.44 -11.83 26.38
CA THR A 15 1.54 -10.74 26.81
C THR A 15 1.82 -9.45 26.05
N LEU A 16 3.10 -9.14 25.80
CA LEU A 16 3.51 -7.97 25.03
C LEU A 16 3.05 -8.05 23.58
N GLN A 17 3.19 -9.22 22.95
CA GLN A 17 2.77 -9.46 21.58
C GLN A 17 1.27 -9.33 21.42
N LYS A 18 0.52 -9.97 22.31
CA LYS A 18 -0.94 -9.90 22.34
C LYS A 18 -1.43 -8.46 22.46
N ARG A 19 -0.83 -7.70 23.36
CA ARG A 19 -1.19 -6.30 23.56
C ARG A 19 -0.86 -5.43 22.35
N ALA A 20 0.29 -5.66 21.71
CA ALA A 20 0.67 -4.96 20.49
C ALA A 20 -0.34 -5.19 19.36
N ILE A 21 -0.82 -6.43 19.18
CA ILE A 21 -1.84 -6.75 18.20
C ILE A 21 -3.16 -6.06 18.54
N ASP A 22 -3.59 -6.10 19.80
CA ASP A 22 -4.83 -5.44 20.25
C ASP A 22 -4.79 -3.93 19.95
N GLU A 23 -3.66 -3.28 20.21
CA GLU A 23 -3.47 -1.86 19.91
C GLU A 23 -3.49 -1.59 18.40
N LEU A 24 -2.88 -2.46 17.58
CA LEU A 24 -2.89 -2.33 16.12
C LEU A 24 -4.30 -2.45 15.54
N GLU A 25 -5.14 -3.32 16.09
CA GLU A 25 -6.52 -3.48 15.64
C GLU A 25 -7.35 -2.21 15.85
N THR A 26 -7.00 -1.40 16.83
CA THR A 26 -7.69 -0.14 17.15
C THR A 26 -7.19 1.05 16.35
N LEU A 27 -6.03 0.95 15.67
CA LEU A 27 -5.46 2.04 14.91
C LEU A 27 -6.15 2.23 13.55
N PRO A 28 -6.27 3.48 13.07
CA PRO A 28 -6.72 3.75 11.70
C PRO A 28 -5.81 3.07 10.68
N THR A 29 -6.38 2.63 9.56
CA THR A 29 -5.65 1.93 8.48
C THR A 29 -4.53 2.75 7.85
N ASN A 30 -4.57 4.07 8.00
CA ASN A 30 -3.57 5.00 7.45
C ASN A 30 -2.57 5.51 8.49
N TYR A 31 -2.45 4.84 9.64
CA TYR A 31 -1.52 5.26 10.68
C TYR A 31 -0.07 5.12 10.19
N PRO A 32 0.79 6.18 10.33
CA PRO A 32 2.11 6.21 9.67
C PRO A 32 3.06 5.08 10.03
N PHE A 33 2.98 4.56 11.26
CA PHE A 33 3.89 3.51 11.73
C PHE A 33 3.30 2.11 11.66
N GLN A 34 2.07 1.97 11.20
CA GLN A 34 1.36 0.68 11.17
C GLN A 34 2.10 -0.34 10.30
N GLN A 35 2.56 0.06 9.13
CA GLN A 35 3.24 -0.82 8.20
C GLN A 35 4.53 -1.39 8.79
N ALA A 36 5.39 -0.55 9.36
CA ALA A 36 6.64 -1.01 9.98
C ALA A 36 6.38 -1.96 11.15
N THR A 37 5.36 -1.67 11.96
CA THR A 37 4.98 -2.52 13.09
C THR A 37 4.45 -3.88 12.59
N LEU A 38 3.64 -3.89 11.56
CA LEU A 38 3.12 -5.12 10.94
C LEU A 38 4.24 -5.99 10.38
N GLU A 39 5.23 -5.39 9.73
CA GLU A 39 6.40 -6.12 9.22
C GLU A 39 7.19 -6.80 10.34
N LEU A 40 7.43 -6.07 11.43
CA LEU A 40 8.10 -6.63 12.61
C LEU A 40 7.34 -7.80 13.21
N LEU A 41 6.03 -7.67 13.36
CA LEU A 41 5.17 -8.73 13.89
C LEU A 41 5.11 -9.93 12.94
N TYR A 42 5.09 -9.69 11.65
CA TYR A 42 5.13 -10.75 10.64
C TYR A 42 6.45 -11.52 10.68
N ASN A 43 7.57 -10.82 10.78
CA ASN A 43 8.88 -11.45 10.90
C ASN A 43 8.97 -12.32 12.18
N LEU A 44 8.40 -11.82 13.28
CA LEU A 44 8.30 -12.58 14.51
C LEU A 44 7.44 -13.83 14.34
N GLN A 45 6.31 -13.72 13.64
CA GLN A 45 5.47 -14.85 13.29
C GLN A 45 6.23 -15.92 12.51
N GLN A 46 7.03 -15.52 11.52
CA GLN A 46 7.85 -16.47 10.74
C GLN A 46 8.89 -17.15 11.61
N THR A 47 9.52 -16.43 12.50
CA THR A 47 10.50 -16.96 13.44
C THR A 47 9.87 -18.02 14.36
N LEU A 48 8.69 -17.76 14.88
CA LEU A 48 7.94 -18.71 15.72
C LEU A 48 7.58 -19.97 14.95
N LYS A 49 7.18 -19.85 13.70
CA LYS A 49 6.90 -21.02 12.83
C LYS A 49 8.14 -21.88 12.60
N ILE A 50 9.28 -21.26 12.33
CA ILE A 50 10.55 -21.98 12.08
C ILE A 50 11.00 -22.72 13.34
N ASN A 51 10.83 -22.11 14.51
CA ASN A 51 11.21 -22.70 15.79
C ASN A 51 10.27 -23.83 16.25
N LYS A 52 9.27 -24.16 15.45
CA LYS A 52 8.29 -25.22 15.73
C LYS A 52 7.61 -25.08 17.10
N SER A 53 7.39 -23.85 17.52
CA SER A 53 6.60 -23.60 18.71
C SER A 53 5.19 -24.12 18.48
N SER A 54 4.79 -25.10 19.26
CA SER A 54 3.48 -25.74 19.16
C SER A 54 2.51 -25.25 20.21
N GLU A 55 2.87 -24.19 20.93
CA GLU A 55 2.03 -23.59 21.94
C GLU A 55 0.73 -23.06 21.30
N PRO A 56 -0.45 -23.35 21.90
CA PRO A 56 -1.71 -22.84 21.35
C PRO A 56 -1.78 -21.33 21.26
N GLU A 57 -1.11 -20.63 22.15
CA GLU A 57 -1.01 -19.16 22.18
C GLU A 57 -0.28 -18.61 20.95
N ASP A 58 0.80 -19.26 20.54
CA ASP A 58 1.55 -18.89 19.32
C ASP A 58 0.71 -19.06 18.06
N LYS A 59 -0.08 -20.13 18.00
CA LYS A 59 -1.02 -20.36 16.90
C LYS A 59 -2.09 -19.29 16.83
N GLU A 60 -2.62 -18.87 17.96
CA GLU A 60 -3.60 -17.77 18.03
C GLU A 60 -3.00 -16.47 17.52
N LEU A 61 -1.78 -16.12 17.93
CA LEU A 61 -1.06 -14.94 17.46
C LEU A 61 -0.85 -14.95 15.95
N ILE A 62 -0.43 -16.11 15.42
CA ILE A 62 -0.26 -16.31 13.99
C ILE A 62 -1.56 -16.06 13.23
N MET A 63 -2.67 -16.61 13.72
CA MET A 63 -3.97 -16.46 13.09
C MET A 63 -4.46 -15.00 13.13
N ARG A 64 -4.19 -14.26 14.20
CA ARG A 64 -4.56 -12.86 14.32
C ARG A 64 -3.72 -11.92 13.45
N LEU A 65 -2.45 -12.26 13.21
CA LEU A 65 -1.54 -11.44 12.40
C LEU A 65 -1.75 -11.62 10.90
N ALA A 66 -2.15 -12.79 10.46
CA ALA A 66 -2.28 -13.12 9.04
C ALA A 66 -3.17 -12.13 8.26
N PRO A 67 -4.37 -11.74 8.74
CA PRO A 67 -5.22 -10.79 8.01
C PRO A 67 -4.55 -9.42 7.82
N PHE A 68 -3.84 -8.90 8.81
CA PHE A 68 -3.13 -7.64 8.72
C PHE A 68 -2.04 -7.68 7.67
N TYR A 69 -1.24 -8.73 7.67
CA TYR A 69 -0.17 -8.90 6.70
C TYR A 69 -0.70 -9.03 5.28
N GLN A 70 -1.75 -9.82 5.07
CA GLN A 70 -2.35 -10.00 3.76
C GLN A 70 -2.91 -8.68 3.21
N ARG A 71 -3.56 -7.90 4.06
CA ARG A 71 -4.09 -6.58 3.69
C ARG A 71 -2.98 -5.61 3.30
N ASP A 72 -1.91 -5.55 4.09
CA ASP A 72 -0.77 -4.69 3.82
C ASP A 72 -0.05 -5.09 2.53
N LYS A 73 0.15 -6.37 2.32
CA LYS A 73 0.74 -6.92 1.10
C LYS A 73 -0.09 -6.59 -0.13
N GLU A 74 -1.40 -6.74 -0.05
CA GLU A 74 -2.30 -6.43 -1.16
C GLU A 74 -2.30 -4.93 -1.47
N GLN A 75 -2.32 -4.08 -0.46
CA GLN A 75 -2.23 -2.64 -0.61
C GLN A 75 -0.91 -2.24 -1.30
N ALA A 76 0.21 -2.79 -0.84
CA ALA A 76 1.52 -2.54 -1.44
C ALA A 76 1.59 -3.02 -2.90
N ARG A 77 0.96 -4.15 -3.21
CA ARG A 77 0.88 -4.66 -4.58
C ARG A 77 0.10 -3.72 -5.49
N LEU A 78 -1.06 -3.25 -5.05
CA LEU A 78 -1.90 -2.32 -5.81
C LEU A 78 -1.19 -0.98 -6.04
N GLU A 79 -0.53 -0.44 -5.02
CA GLU A 79 0.24 0.80 -5.14
C GLU A 79 1.41 0.63 -6.10
N GLY A 80 2.10 -0.50 -6.04
CA GLY A 80 3.19 -0.81 -6.96
C GLY A 80 2.72 -0.95 -8.40
N GLU A 81 1.58 -1.60 -8.62
CA GLU A 81 0.95 -1.74 -9.93
C GLU A 81 0.55 -0.38 -10.50
N GLN A 82 -0.12 0.45 -9.71
CA GLN A 82 -0.51 1.80 -10.12
C GLN A 82 0.70 2.67 -10.49
N LYS A 83 1.76 2.66 -9.69
CA LYS A 83 2.99 3.40 -9.98
C LYS A 83 3.72 2.88 -11.20
N GLY A 84 3.69 1.57 -11.43
CA GLY A 84 4.27 0.95 -12.62
C GLY A 84 3.56 1.40 -13.89
N GLU A 85 2.25 1.39 -13.90
CA GLU A 85 1.45 1.85 -15.04
C GLU A 85 1.59 3.35 -15.27
N GLU A 86 1.55 4.14 -14.21
CA GLU A 86 1.78 5.57 -14.25
C GLU A 86 3.13 5.90 -14.91
N ARG A 87 4.19 5.23 -14.49
CA ARG A 87 5.53 5.42 -15.06
C ARG A 87 5.57 5.10 -16.53
N LEU A 88 4.94 4.00 -16.92
CA LEU A 88 4.88 3.59 -18.32
C LEU A 88 4.12 4.62 -19.17
N VAL A 89 2.96 5.06 -18.72
CA VAL A 89 2.14 6.05 -19.40
C VAL A 89 2.89 7.37 -19.55
N LEU A 90 3.52 7.86 -18.48
CA LEU A 90 4.32 9.10 -18.53
C LEU A 90 5.49 8.96 -19.49
N ARG A 91 6.14 7.82 -19.54
CA ARG A 91 7.23 7.55 -20.48
C ARG A 91 6.75 7.59 -21.93
N LEU A 92 5.59 7.00 -22.21
CA LEU A 92 4.99 7.01 -23.54
C LEU A 92 4.60 8.42 -23.98
N ILE A 93 4.02 9.20 -23.07
CA ILE A 93 3.67 10.60 -23.31
C ILE A 93 4.93 11.42 -23.63
N ASN A 94 5.96 11.28 -22.80
CA ASN A 94 7.21 11.98 -22.98
C ASN A 94 7.87 11.64 -24.32
N ARG A 95 7.85 10.39 -24.70
CA ARG A 95 8.41 9.95 -25.98
C ARG A 95 7.65 10.52 -27.17
N ARG A 96 6.35 10.65 -27.05
CA ARG A 96 5.49 11.10 -28.15
C ARG A 96 5.39 12.62 -28.27
N PHE A 97 5.27 13.30 -27.16
CA PHE A 97 5.01 14.75 -27.09
C PHE A 97 6.16 15.56 -26.48
N GLY A 98 7.18 14.89 -25.92
CA GLY A 98 8.23 15.55 -25.15
C GLY A 98 7.75 15.90 -23.73
N GLU A 99 8.43 16.83 -23.11
CA GLU A 99 8.08 17.26 -21.75
C GLU A 99 6.73 17.94 -21.71
N ILE A 100 5.89 17.55 -20.77
CA ILE A 100 4.58 18.15 -20.53
C ILE A 100 4.60 18.96 -19.24
N LYS A 101 3.60 19.83 -19.08
CA LYS A 101 3.45 20.70 -17.90
C LYS A 101 3.32 19.86 -16.64
N LEU A 102 3.91 20.33 -15.55
CA LEU A 102 3.81 19.69 -14.24
C LEU A 102 2.37 19.43 -13.81
N SER A 103 1.46 20.38 -14.10
CA SER A 103 0.03 20.23 -13.79
C SER A 103 -0.60 19.01 -14.46
N LEU A 104 -0.18 18.67 -15.67
CA LEU A 104 -0.65 17.48 -16.38
C LEU A 104 -0.07 16.19 -15.76
N ILE A 105 1.20 16.23 -15.36
CA ILE A 105 1.84 15.11 -14.65
C ILE A 105 1.08 14.82 -13.35
N GLU A 106 0.77 15.83 -12.56
CA GLU A 106 0.02 15.70 -11.32
C GLU A 106 -1.38 15.10 -11.53
N GLN A 107 -2.06 15.51 -12.59
CA GLN A 107 -3.36 14.95 -12.95
C GLN A 107 -3.25 13.47 -13.31
N ILE A 108 -2.22 13.08 -14.06
CA ILE A 108 -1.97 11.68 -14.42
C ILE A 108 -1.65 10.85 -13.18
N GLN A 109 -0.86 11.40 -12.25
CA GLN A 109 -0.53 10.74 -10.99
C GLN A 109 -1.72 10.50 -10.07
N SER A 110 -2.80 11.24 -10.25
CA SER A 110 -4.04 11.07 -9.50
C SER A 110 -5.02 10.05 -10.10
N LEU A 111 -4.70 9.51 -11.28
CA LEU A 111 -5.56 8.56 -11.97
C LEU A 111 -5.53 7.17 -11.32
N SER A 112 -6.66 6.46 -11.37
CA SER A 112 -6.73 5.05 -11.00
C SER A 112 -6.05 4.17 -12.04
N ILE A 113 -5.81 2.90 -11.71
CA ILE A 113 -5.27 1.90 -12.65
C ILE A 113 -6.15 1.84 -13.91
N GLU A 114 -7.45 1.72 -13.74
CA GLU A 114 -8.39 1.68 -14.87
C GLU A 114 -8.29 2.92 -15.75
N GLN A 115 -8.21 4.10 -15.14
CA GLN A 115 -8.05 5.36 -15.89
C GLN A 115 -6.70 5.44 -16.60
N LEU A 116 -5.63 4.93 -15.99
CA LEU A 116 -4.30 4.86 -16.63
C LEU A 116 -4.30 3.92 -17.84
N GLU A 117 -4.95 2.77 -17.74
CA GLU A 117 -5.13 1.85 -18.85
C GLU A 117 -5.91 2.50 -19.99
N ASN A 118 -7.01 3.17 -19.67
CA ASN A 118 -7.81 3.90 -20.65
C ASN A 118 -7.02 5.04 -21.31
N LEU A 119 -6.17 5.72 -20.56
CA LEU A 119 -5.28 6.74 -21.09
C LEU A 119 -4.25 6.14 -22.06
N ALA A 120 -3.68 5.00 -21.70
CA ALA A 120 -2.73 4.30 -22.57
C ALA A 120 -3.36 3.95 -23.93
N ASP A 121 -4.59 3.48 -23.93
CA ASP A 121 -5.34 3.20 -25.15
C ASP A 121 -5.64 4.48 -25.93
N ALA A 122 -6.09 5.52 -25.25
CA ALA A 122 -6.42 6.81 -25.87
C ALA A 122 -5.20 7.49 -26.49
N LEU A 123 -4.00 7.29 -25.92
CA LEU A 123 -2.74 7.84 -26.45
C LEU A 123 -2.47 7.46 -27.90
N LEU A 124 -2.95 6.32 -28.34
CA LEU A 124 -2.79 5.86 -29.72
C LEU A 124 -3.50 6.78 -30.72
N ASP A 125 -4.56 7.43 -30.30
CA ASP A 125 -5.39 8.32 -31.12
C ASP A 125 -5.03 9.80 -30.98
N PHE A 126 -4.21 10.18 -30.01
CA PHE A 126 -3.82 11.57 -29.79
C PHE A 126 -2.83 12.03 -30.86
N SER A 127 -3.03 13.24 -31.36
CA SER A 127 -2.14 13.89 -32.33
C SER A 127 -1.28 14.98 -31.69
N GLN A 128 -1.75 15.59 -30.59
CA GLN A 128 -1.10 16.73 -29.93
C GLN A 128 -1.41 16.72 -28.43
N VAL A 129 -0.64 17.50 -27.67
CA VAL A 129 -0.82 17.61 -26.20
C VAL A 129 -2.21 18.12 -25.83
N ALA A 130 -2.82 18.95 -26.64
CA ALA A 130 -4.18 19.44 -26.41
C ALA A 130 -5.22 18.31 -26.30
N ASP A 131 -5.00 17.21 -27.03
CA ASP A 131 -5.86 16.02 -26.95
C ASP A 131 -5.76 15.37 -25.56
N LEU A 132 -4.56 15.29 -25.00
CA LEU A 132 -4.34 14.83 -23.63
C LEU A 132 -5.03 15.72 -22.61
N GLU A 133 -4.89 17.03 -22.74
CA GLU A 133 -5.52 17.99 -21.85
C GLU A 133 -7.05 17.83 -21.85
N THR A 134 -7.64 17.68 -23.03
CA THR A 134 -9.06 17.47 -23.21
C THR A 134 -9.51 16.17 -22.57
N TRP A 135 -8.76 15.10 -22.78
CA TRP A 135 -9.07 13.81 -22.20
C TRP A 135 -9.04 13.85 -20.68
N LEU A 136 -8.02 14.48 -20.09
CA LEU A 136 -7.88 14.60 -18.63
C LEU A 136 -9.04 15.39 -18.00
N LYS A 137 -9.52 16.44 -18.68
CA LYS A 137 -10.67 17.21 -18.21
C LYS A 137 -11.97 16.41 -18.18
N GLN A 138 -12.08 15.37 -18.97
CA GLN A 138 -13.25 14.49 -19.03
C GLN A 138 -13.24 13.42 -17.96
N GLN A 139 -12.13 13.23 -17.25
CA GLN A 139 -12.05 12.23 -16.20
C GLN A 139 -12.78 12.70 -14.95
N LYS A 140 -13.58 11.80 -14.37
CA LYS A 140 -14.27 12.09 -13.11
C LYS A 140 -13.29 11.93 -11.94
N PRO A 141 -13.31 12.84 -10.96
CA PRO A 141 -12.54 12.65 -9.74
C PRO A 141 -13.04 11.41 -8.99
N GLN A 142 -12.10 10.63 -8.48
CA GLN A 142 -12.40 9.48 -7.62
C GLN A 142 -12.27 9.84 -6.16
#